data_f6b7eae9a420761f1290c0bfc6b25694
#
_entry.id   f6b7eae9a420761f1290c0bfc6b25694
#
_cell.length_a   1.000
_cell.length_b   1.000
_cell.length_c   1.000
_cell.angle_alpha   90.00
_cell.angle_beta   90.00
_cell.angle_gamma   90.00
#
_symmetry.space_group_name_H-M   'P 1'
#
loop_
_entity.id
_entity.type
_entity.pdbx_description
1 polymer ?
#
loop_
_entity_poly.entity_id
_entity_poly.type
_entity_poly.pdbx_seq_one_letter_code
_entity_poly.pdbx_strand_id
1 'polypeptide(L)'
;MNISIQQAASALQAYEQWHATIADNMSAANVPGFKRSKFSLKAVNGPEISTDNATLKNYLMPKGDVTLDHSAGLIKHTGQPTDIALGGEGYFELVLEDAWRSDAGPENTRAFTRDGEFKVNEQGELVNNQGFKVMGTGGPIQFNEDTGNNFDIAPDGTISVNGVDTGEKLLAVDIGDKSKLIFFNGNFVLREDDTGEANDSDDPHFQQKYLSLIHI
;
A
#
# COMPACT_ATOMS: atom_id res chain seq x y z
N MET A 1 -2.05 7.87 -42.66
CA MET A 1 -1.59 8.49 -41.39
C MET A 1 -0.10 8.14 -41.21
N ASN A 2 0.76 9.07 -40.79
CA ASN A 2 2.20 8.82 -40.76
C ASN A 2 2.58 8.07 -39.48
N ILE A 3 3.09 6.82 -39.61
CA ILE A 3 3.49 5.96 -38.45
C ILE A 3 4.50 6.68 -37.55
N SER A 4 5.42 7.43 -38.15
CA SER A 4 6.44 8.17 -37.38
C SER A 4 5.80 9.21 -36.45
N ILE A 5 4.69 9.85 -36.85
CA ILE A 5 3.97 10.78 -35.97
C ILE A 5 3.29 10.03 -34.84
N GLN A 6 2.71 8.89 -35.09
CA GLN A 6 2.08 8.06 -34.04
C GLN A 6 3.12 7.54 -33.05
N GLN A 7 4.28 7.07 -33.52
CA GLN A 7 5.38 6.65 -32.67
C GLN A 7 5.91 7.80 -31.82
N ALA A 8 6.07 9.00 -32.42
CA ALA A 8 6.50 10.18 -31.68
C ALA A 8 5.48 10.62 -30.63
N ALA A 9 4.18 10.60 -30.95
CA ALA A 9 3.11 10.92 -30.01
C ALA A 9 3.07 9.91 -28.84
N SER A 10 3.18 8.62 -29.13
CA SER A 10 3.24 7.57 -28.11
C SER A 10 4.49 7.71 -27.21
N ALA A 11 5.64 8.06 -27.78
CA ALA A 11 6.85 8.33 -27.02
C ALA A 11 6.69 9.54 -26.09
N LEU A 12 6.10 10.63 -26.57
CA LEU A 12 5.79 11.80 -25.76
C LEU A 12 4.88 11.47 -24.58
N GLN A 13 3.80 10.72 -24.82
CA GLN A 13 2.90 10.25 -23.75
C GLN A 13 3.64 9.40 -22.70
N ALA A 14 4.53 8.51 -23.15
CA ALA A 14 5.33 7.72 -22.25
C ALA A 14 6.29 8.58 -21.41
N TYR A 15 6.89 9.62 -21.99
CA TYR A 15 7.73 10.58 -21.25
C TYR A 15 6.93 11.41 -20.25
N GLU A 16 5.73 11.87 -20.61
CA GLU A 16 4.83 12.57 -19.68
C GLU A 16 4.48 11.70 -18.49
N GLN A 17 4.13 10.42 -18.73
CA GLN A 17 3.85 9.46 -17.69
C GLN A 17 5.07 9.19 -16.78
N TRP A 18 6.27 9.12 -17.38
CA TRP A 18 7.50 9.01 -16.60
C TRP A 18 7.74 10.23 -15.70
N HIS A 19 7.60 11.44 -16.23
CA HIS A 19 7.71 12.66 -15.44
C HIS A 19 6.68 12.74 -14.32
N ALA A 20 5.43 12.37 -14.58
CA ALA A 20 4.38 12.30 -13.56
C ALA A 20 4.76 11.30 -12.45
N THR A 21 5.23 10.10 -12.83
CA THR A 21 5.67 9.08 -11.86
C THR A 21 6.82 9.58 -10.96
N ILE A 22 7.78 10.31 -11.52
CA ILE A 22 8.87 10.91 -10.74
C ILE A 22 8.32 11.97 -9.78
N ALA A 23 7.45 12.86 -10.26
CA ALA A 23 6.86 13.92 -9.45
C ALA A 23 6.05 13.35 -8.27
N ASP A 24 5.24 12.31 -8.51
CA ASP A 24 4.46 11.61 -7.50
C ASP A 24 5.37 10.97 -6.44
N ASN A 25 6.41 10.25 -6.87
CA ASN A 25 7.38 9.65 -5.93
C ASN A 25 8.10 10.73 -5.10
N MET A 26 8.47 11.86 -5.70
CA MET A 26 9.13 12.95 -4.98
C MET A 26 8.19 13.62 -3.97
N SER A 27 6.93 13.84 -4.34
CA SER A 27 5.95 14.47 -3.43
C SER A 27 5.63 13.57 -2.24
N ALA A 28 5.65 12.26 -2.44
CA ALA A 28 5.35 11.27 -1.40
C ALA A 28 6.60 10.75 -0.66
N ALA A 29 7.77 11.36 -0.85
CA ALA A 29 9.04 10.91 -0.25
C ALA A 29 9.03 10.80 1.28
N ASN A 30 8.23 11.64 1.95
CA ASN A 30 8.10 11.67 3.40
C ASN A 30 6.79 11.06 3.92
N VAL A 31 6.00 10.44 3.03
CA VAL A 31 4.74 9.81 3.42
C VAL A 31 5.03 8.41 3.95
N PRO A 32 4.68 8.10 5.21
CA PRO A 32 4.86 6.76 5.76
C PRO A 32 4.08 5.72 4.98
N GLY A 33 4.65 4.53 4.80
CA GLY A 33 3.98 3.42 4.13
C GLY A 33 3.77 3.56 2.62
N PHE A 34 4.11 4.70 2.02
CA PHE A 34 3.97 4.89 0.56
C PHE A 34 4.84 3.87 -0.21
N LYS A 35 4.31 3.33 -1.29
CA LYS A 35 5.02 2.44 -2.21
C LYS A 35 5.33 3.17 -3.51
N ARG A 36 6.62 3.27 -3.85
CA ARG A 36 7.03 4.00 -5.04
C ARG A 36 6.54 3.33 -6.31
N SER A 37 6.20 4.15 -7.28
CA SER A 37 5.89 3.70 -8.62
C SER A 37 7.16 3.59 -9.47
N LYS A 38 7.34 2.44 -10.14
CA LYS A 38 8.41 2.19 -11.11
C LYS A 38 7.84 2.36 -12.52
N PHE A 39 8.47 3.23 -13.29
CA PHE A 39 8.16 3.36 -14.70
C PHE A 39 9.05 2.44 -15.53
N SER A 40 8.48 1.74 -16.49
CA SER A 40 9.19 0.97 -17.51
C SER A 40 8.65 1.29 -18.89
N LEU A 41 9.53 1.29 -19.89
CA LEU A 41 9.14 1.50 -21.28
C LEU A 41 9.08 0.14 -21.98
N LYS A 42 7.91 -0.20 -22.52
CA LYS A 42 7.68 -1.43 -23.28
C LYS A 42 7.44 -1.11 -24.75
N ALA A 43 7.87 -1.97 -25.62
CA ALA A 43 7.51 -1.93 -27.05
C ALA A 43 6.26 -2.79 -27.25
N VAL A 44 5.17 -2.18 -27.71
CA VAL A 44 3.93 -2.87 -28.02
C VAL A 44 3.61 -2.77 -29.52
N ASN A 45 2.90 -3.74 -30.06
CA ASN A 45 2.43 -3.66 -31.44
C ASN A 45 1.44 -2.51 -31.57
N GLY A 46 1.68 -1.64 -32.56
CA GLY A 46 0.75 -0.58 -32.90
C GLY A 46 -0.55 -1.12 -33.51
N PRO A 47 -1.58 -0.29 -33.59
CA PRO A 47 -2.84 -0.66 -34.25
C PRO A 47 -2.59 -1.00 -35.73
N GLU A 48 -3.35 -1.96 -36.25
CA GLU A 48 -3.29 -2.33 -37.64
C GLU A 48 -3.67 -1.13 -38.53
N ILE A 49 -2.81 -0.75 -39.48
CA ILE A 49 -3.07 0.34 -40.42
C ILE A 49 -3.27 -0.29 -41.77
N SER A 50 -4.53 -0.20 -42.27
CA SER A 50 -4.89 -0.59 -43.62
C SER A 50 -4.92 0.64 -44.51
N THR A 51 -4.23 0.56 -45.62
CA THR A 51 -4.29 1.52 -46.73
C THR A 51 -4.78 0.78 -47.99
N ASP A 52 -5.25 1.49 -48.99
CA ASP A 52 -5.86 0.89 -50.22
C ASP A 52 -4.96 -0.13 -50.93
N ASN A 53 -3.65 -0.11 -50.67
CA ASN A 53 -2.69 -1.00 -51.31
C ASN A 53 -1.81 -1.82 -50.36
N ALA A 54 -1.86 -1.62 -49.05
CA ALA A 54 -1.03 -2.36 -48.09
C ALA A 54 -1.61 -2.33 -46.66
N THR A 55 -1.49 -3.46 -45.95
CA THR A 55 -1.81 -3.54 -44.51
C THR A 55 -0.53 -3.68 -43.72
N LEU A 56 -0.23 -2.68 -42.88
CA LEU A 56 0.90 -2.73 -41.97
C LEU A 56 0.42 -3.25 -40.62
N LYS A 57 0.84 -4.50 -40.26
CA LYS A 57 0.40 -5.20 -39.06
C LYS A 57 1.46 -5.18 -37.95
N ASN A 58 2.72 -4.96 -38.27
CA ASN A 58 3.82 -5.18 -37.35
C ASN A 58 4.74 -3.94 -37.27
N TYR A 59 4.33 -2.93 -36.52
CA TYR A 59 5.22 -1.86 -36.11
C TYR A 59 5.14 -1.69 -34.59
N LEU A 60 6.27 -1.40 -33.99
CA LEU A 60 6.39 -1.26 -32.54
C LEU A 60 6.16 0.20 -32.12
N MET A 61 5.38 0.38 -31.07
CA MET A 61 5.17 1.67 -30.43
C MET A 61 5.68 1.63 -29.00
N PRO A 62 6.39 2.66 -28.53
CA PRO A 62 6.77 2.77 -27.13
C PRO A 62 5.50 3.01 -26.29
N LYS A 63 5.35 2.25 -25.21
CA LYS A 63 4.27 2.41 -24.23
C LYS A 63 4.86 2.42 -22.83
N GLY A 64 4.49 3.43 -22.04
CA GLY A 64 4.81 3.44 -20.63
C GLY A 64 4.01 2.38 -19.87
N ASP A 65 4.65 1.78 -18.88
CA ASP A 65 4.05 0.85 -17.94
C ASP A 65 4.49 1.25 -16.53
N VAL A 66 3.55 1.41 -15.63
CA VAL A 66 3.81 1.80 -14.25
C VAL A 66 3.44 0.64 -13.34
N THR A 67 4.38 0.21 -12.53
CA THR A 67 4.21 -0.85 -11.54
C THR A 67 4.58 -0.35 -10.16
N LEU A 68 3.92 -0.85 -9.12
CA LEU A 68 4.26 -0.54 -7.74
C LEU A 68 5.45 -1.40 -7.28
N ASP A 69 6.37 -0.76 -6.56
CA ASP A 69 7.48 -1.43 -5.89
C ASP A 69 7.10 -1.75 -4.45
N HIS A 70 6.81 -3.00 -4.16
CA HIS A 70 6.43 -3.47 -2.82
C HIS A 70 7.61 -3.74 -1.90
N SER A 71 8.84 -3.48 -2.31
CA SER A 71 10.03 -3.65 -1.45
C SER A 71 9.93 -2.83 -0.17
N ALA A 72 10.63 -3.29 0.88
CA ALA A 72 10.69 -2.58 2.15
C ALA A 72 11.39 -1.23 1.98
N GLY A 73 10.88 -0.20 2.64
CA GLY A 73 11.48 1.12 2.69
C GLY A 73 12.50 1.27 3.81
N LEU A 74 13.09 2.46 3.93
CA LEU A 74 13.95 2.81 5.05
C LEU A 74 13.12 2.95 6.33
N ILE A 75 13.64 2.45 7.43
CA ILE A 75 13.03 2.59 8.75
C ILE A 75 13.63 3.79 9.46
N LYS A 76 12.79 4.74 9.87
CA LYS A 76 13.18 5.98 10.54
C LYS A 76 12.66 5.97 11.98
N HIS A 77 13.53 6.29 12.93
CA HIS A 77 13.14 6.46 14.32
C HIS A 77 12.37 7.77 14.52
N THR A 78 11.18 7.69 15.12
CA THR A 78 10.31 8.84 15.42
C THR A 78 10.20 9.14 16.92
N GLY A 79 10.38 8.13 17.76
CA GLY A 79 10.24 8.25 19.20
C GLY A 79 8.80 8.22 19.72
N GLN A 80 7.80 8.20 18.83
CA GLN A 80 6.38 8.10 19.21
C GLN A 80 6.02 6.65 19.54
N PRO A 81 5.38 6.36 20.68
CA PRO A 81 5.00 4.99 21.06
C PRO A 81 3.99 4.34 20.11
N THR A 82 3.16 5.16 19.43
CA THR A 82 2.12 4.73 18.51
C THR A 82 2.61 4.47 17.10
N ASP A 83 3.86 4.87 16.78
CA ASP A 83 4.46 4.65 15.49
C ASP A 83 5.09 3.25 15.42
N ILE A 84 4.68 2.46 14.44
CA ILE A 84 5.06 1.05 14.32
C ILE A 84 5.54 0.78 12.90
N ALA A 85 6.80 0.40 12.74
CA ALA A 85 7.33 -0.06 11.46
C ALA A 85 7.28 -1.59 11.37
N LEU A 86 6.91 -2.09 10.21
CA LEU A 86 7.00 -3.50 9.88
C LEU A 86 8.31 -3.76 9.11
N GLY A 87 9.25 -4.47 9.72
CA GLY A 87 10.60 -4.71 9.20
C GLY A 87 10.67 -5.82 8.15
N GLY A 88 9.67 -6.69 8.10
CA GLY A 88 9.56 -7.81 7.14
C GLY A 88 8.63 -7.51 5.94
N GLU A 89 8.25 -8.55 5.23
CA GLU A 89 7.15 -8.50 4.25
C GLU A 89 5.79 -8.49 4.99
N GLY A 90 4.71 -8.12 4.29
CA GLY A 90 3.36 -8.05 4.85
C GLY A 90 2.81 -6.63 4.97
N TYR A 91 1.62 -6.52 5.52
CA TYR A 91 0.87 -5.28 5.69
C TYR A 91 0.12 -5.32 7.02
N PHE A 92 -0.12 -4.17 7.60
CA PHE A 92 -1.10 -4.06 8.67
C PHE A 92 -2.50 -4.20 8.08
N GLU A 93 -3.36 -4.93 8.75
CA GLU A 93 -4.75 -5.07 8.37
C GLU A 93 -5.58 -4.01 9.08
N LEU A 94 -6.48 -3.38 8.32
CA LEU A 94 -7.41 -2.36 8.78
C LEU A 94 -8.84 -2.79 8.49
N VAL A 95 -9.75 -2.45 9.39
CA VAL A 95 -11.19 -2.59 9.16
C VAL A 95 -11.74 -1.26 8.65
N LEU A 96 -12.40 -1.31 7.48
CA LEU A 96 -13.17 -0.19 6.95
C LEU A 96 -14.55 -0.17 7.62
N GLU A 97 -14.93 0.98 8.19
CA GLU A 97 -16.29 1.16 8.69
C GLU A 97 -17.31 1.24 7.55
N ASP A 98 -18.57 0.87 7.84
CA ASP A 98 -19.68 0.82 6.85
C ASP A 98 -19.91 2.15 6.12
N ALA A 99 -19.54 3.28 6.70
CA ALA A 99 -19.65 4.61 6.08
C ALA A 99 -18.77 4.78 4.82
N TRP A 100 -17.73 3.95 4.64
CA TRP A 100 -16.84 3.95 3.47
C TRP A 100 -17.25 2.91 2.43
N ARG A 101 -18.29 2.15 2.70
CA ARG A 101 -18.97 1.23 1.77
C ARG A 101 -19.90 1.97 0.81
N SER A 102 -19.45 3.06 0.18
CA SER A 102 -20.26 3.69 -0.86
C SER A 102 -20.36 2.78 -2.09
N ASP A 103 -21.46 2.88 -2.83
CA ASP A 103 -21.86 2.09 -4.02
C ASP A 103 -20.80 1.94 -5.14
N ALA A 104 -19.59 2.45 -4.95
CA ALA A 104 -18.48 2.40 -5.88
C ALA A 104 -17.19 1.81 -5.27
N GLY A 105 -17.21 1.37 -4.01
CA GLY A 105 -16.05 0.75 -3.33
C GLY A 105 -16.10 -0.78 -3.37
N PRO A 106 -14.95 -1.46 -3.21
CA PRO A 106 -14.94 -2.91 -3.10
C PRO A 106 -15.78 -3.35 -1.89
N GLU A 107 -16.59 -4.40 -2.04
CA GLU A 107 -17.41 -5.00 -0.96
C GLU A 107 -16.56 -5.54 0.21
N ASN A 108 -15.25 -5.49 0.07
CA ASN A 108 -14.29 -5.97 1.05
C ASN A 108 -14.16 -4.99 2.22
N THR A 109 -14.47 -5.43 3.42
CA THR A 109 -14.33 -4.64 4.66
C THR A 109 -12.89 -4.54 5.14
N ARG A 110 -11.95 -5.23 4.50
CA ARG A 110 -10.53 -5.32 4.87
C ARG A 110 -9.68 -4.41 3.98
N ALA A 111 -8.88 -3.55 4.58
CA ALA A 111 -7.85 -2.78 3.91
C ALA A 111 -6.48 -3.13 4.47
N PHE A 112 -5.45 -2.87 3.69
CA PHE A 112 -4.07 -3.20 4.02
C PHE A 112 -3.22 -1.94 3.90
N THR A 113 -2.36 -1.71 4.88
CA THR A 113 -1.47 -0.54 4.86
C THR A 113 -0.07 -0.88 5.31
N ARG A 114 0.89 -0.10 4.84
CA ARG A 114 2.27 -0.06 5.38
C ARG A 114 2.52 1.20 6.19
N ASP A 115 1.52 2.09 6.24
CA ASP A 115 1.57 3.23 7.13
C ASP A 115 1.35 2.75 8.56
N GLY A 116 2.36 2.94 9.39
CA GLY A 116 2.33 2.58 10.81
C GLY A 116 2.17 3.79 11.72
N GLU A 117 1.75 4.92 11.21
CA GLU A 117 1.41 6.10 12.00
C GLU A 117 0.01 5.95 12.61
N PHE A 118 -0.04 5.34 13.78
CA PHE A 118 -1.29 5.04 14.46
C PHE A 118 -1.59 6.03 15.59
N LYS A 119 -2.83 6.03 16.04
CA LYS A 119 -3.33 6.83 17.16
C LYS A 119 -4.31 6.00 17.98
N VAL A 120 -4.39 6.29 19.27
CA VAL A 120 -5.46 5.75 20.13
C VAL A 120 -6.60 6.77 20.12
N ASN A 121 -7.79 6.36 19.72
CA ASN A 121 -8.97 7.22 19.70
C ASN A 121 -9.59 7.36 21.10
N GLU A 122 -10.67 8.15 21.22
CA GLU A 122 -11.39 8.37 22.49
C GLU A 122 -12.04 7.10 23.06
N GLN A 123 -12.28 6.10 22.21
CA GLN A 123 -12.83 4.80 22.58
C GLN A 123 -11.74 3.80 22.99
N GLY A 124 -10.48 4.23 22.98
CA GLY A 124 -9.33 3.36 23.29
C GLY A 124 -8.90 2.45 22.14
N GLU A 125 -9.43 2.62 20.92
CA GLU A 125 -9.09 1.78 19.77
C GLU A 125 -7.86 2.31 19.04
N LEU A 126 -7.00 1.40 18.58
CA LEU A 126 -5.86 1.75 17.72
C LEU A 126 -6.36 1.99 16.30
N VAL A 127 -6.18 3.22 15.82
CA VAL A 127 -6.66 3.64 14.49
C VAL A 127 -5.52 4.29 13.69
N ASN A 128 -5.65 4.26 12.37
CA ASN A 128 -4.76 5.01 11.49
C ASN A 128 -5.17 6.51 11.43
N ASN A 129 -4.44 7.31 10.65
CA ASN A 129 -4.73 8.74 10.47
C ASN A 129 -6.12 9.03 9.86
N GLN A 130 -6.75 8.05 9.23
CA GLN A 130 -8.08 8.15 8.60
C GLN A 130 -9.21 7.66 9.53
N GLY A 131 -8.89 7.12 10.70
CA GLY A 131 -9.84 6.58 11.66
C GLY A 131 -10.16 5.09 11.48
N PHE A 132 -9.50 4.37 10.57
CA PHE A 132 -9.71 2.93 10.40
C PHE A 132 -9.03 2.15 11.52
N LYS A 133 -9.75 1.15 12.05
CA LYS A 133 -9.28 0.33 13.17
C LYS A 133 -8.22 -0.68 12.71
N VAL A 134 -7.15 -0.78 13.49
CA VAL A 134 -6.07 -1.73 13.26
C VAL A 134 -6.44 -3.09 13.84
N MET A 135 -6.22 -4.15 13.06
CA MET A 135 -6.52 -5.52 13.46
C MET A 135 -5.37 -6.15 14.23
N GLY A 136 -5.74 -6.81 15.32
CA GLY A 136 -4.94 -7.79 16.02
C GLY A 136 -5.48 -9.20 15.84
N THR A 137 -4.84 -10.19 16.46
CA THR A 137 -5.24 -11.61 16.37
C THR A 137 -6.63 -11.89 16.97
N GLY A 138 -7.09 -11.08 17.93
CA GLY A 138 -8.40 -11.21 18.56
C GLY A 138 -9.51 -10.33 17.95
N GLY A 139 -9.18 -9.48 16.97
CA GLY A 139 -10.08 -8.49 16.41
C GLY A 139 -9.46 -7.08 16.39
N PRO A 140 -10.24 -6.01 16.27
CA PRO A 140 -9.73 -4.65 16.38
C PRO A 140 -9.05 -4.43 17.74
N ILE A 141 -7.84 -3.87 17.71
CA ILE A 141 -7.06 -3.62 18.95
C ILE A 141 -7.72 -2.52 19.75
N GLN A 142 -8.07 -2.85 21.00
CA GLN A 142 -8.70 -1.93 21.92
C GLN A 142 -7.98 -1.90 23.27
N PHE A 143 -7.66 -0.71 23.73
CA PHE A 143 -7.04 -0.45 25.03
C PHE A 143 -8.10 0.04 26.02
N ASN A 144 -7.89 -0.17 27.30
CA ASN A 144 -8.71 0.44 28.34
C ASN A 144 -8.52 1.96 28.36
N GLU A 145 -9.55 2.72 28.73
CA GLU A 145 -9.55 4.21 28.75
C GLU A 145 -8.36 4.80 29.53
N ASP A 146 -7.89 4.13 30.58
CA ASP A 146 -6.76 4.56 31.40
C ASP A 146 -5.37 4.31 30.78
N THR A 147 -5.30 3.59 29.65
CA THR A 147 -4.01 3.19 29.04
C THR A 147 -3.37 4.33 28.28
N GLY A 148 -4.17 5.16 27.61
CA GLY A 148 -3.68 6.22 26.74
C GLY A 148 -2.67 5.68 25.71
N ASN A 149 -1.53 6.38 25.58
CA ASN A 149 -0.44 5.96 24.69
C ASN A 149 0.65 5.15 25.41
N ASN A 150 0.36 4.61 26.61
CA ASN A 150 1.34 3.88 27.43
C ASN A 150 1.27 2.37 27.21
N PHE A 151 1.60 1.95 26.00
CA PHE A 151 1.72 0.55 25.62
C PHE A 151 3.04 0.29 24.90
N ASP A 152 3.51 -0.95 25.01
CA ASP A 152 4.70 -1.44 24.31
C ASP A 152 4.32 -2.58 23.38
N ILE A 153 4.96 -2.61 22.21
CA ILE A 153 4.79 -3.68 21.21
C ILE A 153 6.13 -4.38 21.04
N ALA A 154 6.14 -5.67 21.32
CA ALA A 154 7.31 -6.52 21.13
C ALA A 154 7.56 -6.80 19.63
N PRO A 155 8.78 -7.20 19.25
CA PRO A 155 9.09 -7.53 17.86
C PRO A 155 8.22 -8.63 17.23
N ASP A 156 7.62 -9.49 18.04
CA ASP A 156 6.69 -10.54 17.62
C ASP A 156 5.22 -10.08 17.56
N GLY A 157 4.98 -8.77 17.76
CA GLY A 157 3.64 -8.16 17.73
C GLY A 157 2.89 -8.22 19.07
N THR A 158 3.42 -8.87 20.11
CA THR A 158 2.74 -8.94 21.40
C THR A 158 2.58 -7.56 22.02
N ILE A 159 1.36 -7.24 22.42
CA ILE A 159 1.01 -5.94 23.00
C ILE A 159 1.01 -6.05 24.52
N SER A 160 1.76 -5.19 25.19
CA SER A 160 1.77 -5.08 26.64
C SER A 160 1.40 -3.67 27.10
N VAL A 161 0.64 -3.58 28.17
CA VAL A 161 0.20 -2.33 28.79
C VAL A 161 0.72 -2.28 30.22
N ASN A 162 1.47 -1.23 30.55
CA ASN A 162 2.13 -1.10 31.87
C ASN A 162 2.99 -2.32 32.23
N GLY A 163 3.60 -2.98 31.24
CA GLY A 163 4.44 -4.17 31.43
C GLY A 163 3.66 -5.48 31.63
N VAL A 164 2.34 -5.46 31.47
CA VAL A 164 1.48 -6.65 31.52
C VAL A 164 1.05 -7.02 30.11
N ASP A 165 1.28 -8.26 29.72
CA ASP A 165 0.84 -8.80 28.42
C ASP A 165 -0.70 -8.79 28.36
N THR A 166 -1.27 -8.22 27.29
CA THR A 166 -2.72 -8.17 27.06
C THR A 166 -3.27 -9.47 26.49
N GLY A 167 -2.39 -10.36 26.00
CA GLY A 167 -2.78 -11.57 25.26
C GLY A 167 -3.14 -11.31 23.80
N GLU A 168 -3.09 -10.05 23.36
CA GLU A 168 -3.34 -9.68 21.97
C GLU A 168 -2.02 -9.40 21.24
N LYS A 169 -2.04 -9.69 19.92
CA LYS A 169 -0.91 -9.40 19.03
C LYS A 169 -1.36 -8.56 17.87
N LEU A 170 -0.53 -7.63 17.49
CA LEU A 170 -0.67 -6.90 16.24
C LEU A 170 -0.55 -7.87 15.05
N LEU A 171 -1.48 -7.78 14.11
CA LEU A 171 -1.53 -8.68 12.96
C LEU A 171 -0.73 -8.09 11.78
N ALA A 172 0.17 -8.87 11.22
CA ALA A 172 0.78 -8.60 9.93
C ALA A 172 0.34 -9.68 8.94
N VAL A 173 -0.14 -9.24 7.79
CA VAL A 173 -0.71 -10.11 6.77
C VAL A 173 0.13 -10.05 5.50
N ASP A 174 0.56 -11.17 4.97
CA ASP A 174 1.20 -11.26 3.66
C ASP A 174 0.18 -11.58 2.57
N ILE A 175 0.35 -10.90 1.44
CA ILE A 175 -0.50 -11.05 0.27
C ILE A 175 0.34 -11.66 -0.83
N GLY A 176 0.08 -12.92 -1.15
CA GLY A 176 0.87 -13.70 -2.09
C GLY A 176 0.93 -13.08 -3.49
N ASP A 177 -0.19 -12.54 -3.98
CA ASP A 177 -0.24 -11.84 -5.27
C ASP A 177 -0.52 -10.35 -5.09
N LYS A 178 0.54 -9.58 -4.94
CA LYS A 178 0.49 -8.13 -4.75
C LYS A 178 -0.05 -7.36 -5.96
N SER A 179 -0.16 -8.00 -7.14
CA SER A 179 -0.75 -7.38 -8.34
C SER A 179 -2.26 -7.18 -8.25
N LYS A 180 -2.90 -7.88 -7.33
CA LYS A 180 -4.33 -7.81 -7.03
C LYS A 180 -4.71 -6.66 -6.09
N LEU A 181 -3.71 -6.03 -5.48
CA LEU A 181 -3.92 -4.88 -4.62
C LEU A 181 -4.27 -3.65 -5.45
N ILE A 182 -5.36 -3.00 -5.07
CA ILE A 182 -5.75 -1.69 -5.59
C ILE A 182 -5.41 -0.66 -4.53
N PHE A 183 -4.74 0.42 -4.94
CA PHE A 183 -4.50 1.55 -4.07
C PHE A 183 -5.78 2.39 -3.96
N PHE A 184 -6.30 2.50 -2.76
CA PHE A 184 -7.51 3.23 -2.46
C PHE A 184 -7.32 4.11 -1.20
N ASN A 185 -7.46 5.41 -1.37
CA ASN A 185 -7.43 6.39 -0.28
C ASN A 185 -6.24 6.22 0.70
N GLY A 186 -5.03 6.02 0.18
CA GLY A 186 -3.82 5.86 1.00
C GLY A 186 -3.55 4.44 1.50
N ASN A 187 -4.48 3.52 1.31
CA ASN A 187 -4.41 2.12 1.71
C ASN A 187 -4.49 1.21 0.48
N PHE A 188 -4.26 -0.07 0.68
CA PHE A 188 -4.47 -1.10 -0.33
C PHE A 188 -5.71 -1.92 0.02
N VAL A 189 -6.50 -2.28 -0.98
CA VAL A 189 -7.62 -3.20 -0.87
C VAL A 189 -7.48 -4.30 -1.91
N LEU A 190 -7.98 -5.50 -1.59
CA LEU A 190 -8.03 -6.58 -2.56
C LEU A 190 -9.14 -6.32 -3.59
N ARG A 191 -8.90 -6.73 -4.83
CA ARG A 191 -9.88 -6.62 -5.89
C ARG A 191 -11.08 -7.54 -5.60
N GLU A 192 -12.30 -7.07 -5.89
CA GLU A 192 -13.58 -7.72 -5.57
C GLU A 192 -13.70 -9.14 -6.14
N ASP A 193 -13.11 -9.40 -7.32
CA ASP A 193 -13.14 -10.69 -8.01
C ASP A 193 -12.18 -11.74 -7.43
N ASP A 194 -11.42 -11.39 -6.39
CA ASP A 194 -10.33 -12.19 -5.91
C ASP A 194 -10.45 -12.45 -4.41
N THR A 195 -10.86 -13.66 -4.07
CA THR A 195 -10.70 -14.23 -2.72
C THR A 195 -9.21 -14.49 -2.42
N GLY A 196 -8.35 -13.49 -2.71
CA GLY A 196 -6.92 -13.59 -2.44
C GLY A 196 -6.70 -13.94 -0.98
N GLU A 197 -6.04 -15.05 -0.73
CA GLU A 197 -5.69 -15.46 0.61
C GLU A 197 -4.71 -14.45 1.19
N ALA A 198 -5.21 -13.61 2.07
CA ALA A 198 -4.39 -12.82 2.97
C ALA A 198 -4.06 -13.74 4.13
N ASN A 199 -2.83 -14.23 4.18
CA ASN A 199 -2.35 -15.13 5.22
C ASN A 199 -1.57 -14.33 6.26
N ASP A 200 -1.64 -14.77 7.51
CA ASP A 200 -0.79 -14.20 8.55
C ASP A 200 0.67 -14.36 8.14
N SER A 201 1.46 -13.30 8.33
CA SER A 201 2.90 -13.35 8.04
C SER A 201 3.59 -14.33 8.99
N ASP A 202 4.35 -15.26 8.42
CA ASP A 202 5.02 -16.32 9.21
C ASP A 202 6.09 -15.78 10.18
N ASP A 203 6.66 -14.61 9.89
CA ASP A 203 7.71 -13.99 10.72
C ASP A 203 7.62 -12.45 10.68
N PRO A 204 6.59 -11.86 11.29
CA PRO A 204 6.45 -10.42 11.34
C PRO A 204 7.46 -9.81 12.31
N HIS A 205 8.25 -8.84 11.84
CA HIS A 205 9.15 -8.06 12.65
C HIS A 205 8.62 -6.65 12.86
N PHE A 206 8.08 -6.36 14.03
CA PHE A 206 7.59 -5.05 14.40
C PHE A 206 8.67 -4.22 15.12
N GLN A 207 8.71 -2.94 14.81
CA GLN A 207 9.60 -1.98 15.46
C GLN A 207 8.78 -0.77 15.92
N GLN A 208 8.48 -0.72 17.20
CA GLN A 208 7.80 0.42 17.82
C GLN A 208 8.72 1.64 17.91
N LYS A 209 8.16 2.85 17.79
CA LYS A 209 8.86 4.14 17.70
C LYS A 209 9.63 4.35 16.39
N TYR A 210 9.26 3.62 15.34
CA TYR A 210 9.84 3.73 14.01
C TYR A 210 8.74 3.76 12.95
N LEU A 211 9.00 4.42 11.84
CA LEU A 211 8.15 4.40 10.64
C LEU A 211 8.93 3.93 9.42
N SER A 212 8.26 3.18 8.55
CA SER A 212 8.80 2.78 7.26
C SER A 212 8.55 3.90 6.23
N LEU A 213 9.62 4.47 5.70
CA LEU A 213 9.58 5.48 4.64
C LEU A 213 9.94 4.86 3.29
N ILE A 214 9.51 5.53 2.21
CA ILE A 214 9.89 5.16 0.85
C ILE A 214 11.41 5.25 0.67
N HIS A 215 11.99 4.30 -0.04
CA HIS A 215 13.38 4.41 -0.52
C HIS A 215 13.35 5.09 -1.89
N ILE A 216 13.81 6.32 -1.95
CA ILE A 216 14.00 7.05 -3.21
C ILE A 216 15.35 6.73 -3.81
#